data_401801498e3acf5022fcdbb521e0e443
#
_entry.id   401801498e3acf5022fcdbb521e0e443
#
_cell.length_a   1.000
_cell.length_b   1.000
_cell.length_c   1.000
_cell.angle_alpha   90.00
_cell.angle_beta   90.00
_cell.angle_gamma   90.00
#
_symmetry.space_group_name_H-M   'P 1'
#
loop_
_entity.id
_entity.type
_entity.pdbx_description
1 polymer ?
#
loop_
_entity_poly.entity_id
_entity_poly.type
_entity_poly.pdbx_seq_one_letter_code
_entity_poly.pdbx_strand_id
1 'polypeptide(L)'
;MSQNIGLKLRQTQQLNQRLQQSLRILQMSGLELDREVGDWLQDNPLLERAEYDEAAEAEFERISAAQPKTNQIGGDDAEDVWATIAEEDDFNAYLHKQVCEHPLSETEAARVHILIDFLDEQGYFTDSIADVLDQTPLEWMLEEEDMQNALDLLQTFDPPGVGAANLTESLLLQLMRLPSSPERRLAAKIVQQHLDDLSRSRQQNTAKFRKYFPDAEAETLQTALDLIAKLNPYPAYGFASAEPTAYVQPDIWVKETKSGWSVSSNERVWPKVRLNSEYCELLKQAGDVSPEWKEKLSEARQKIDSLELRKSTVMRLAEYIVENQEDFFVFGEIGLTPMLIKDAAAALGVAESTVSRAVNHKYLACPRGVFALRYFFTQAVAADGDGEGGVSQSAVKAVITQLVEGEDKNKPHSDETLSRLLKQQGIDIARRTVAKYRESLNIPNAHQRRP
;
A
#
# COMPACT_ATOMS: atom_id res chain seq x y z
N MET A 1 -39.61 -3.13 46.26
CA MET A 1 -39.61 -3.06 44.78
C MET A 1 -38.46 -2.24 44.23
N SER A 2 -38.03 -1.09 44.80
CA SER A 2 -36.94 -0.21 44.28
C SER A 2 -35.57 -0.86 44.28
N GLN A 3 -35.20 -1.71 45.23
CA GLN A 3 -33.88 -2.39 45.26
C GLN A 3 -33.72 -3.42 44.12
N ASN A 4 -34.78 -4.14 43.75
CA ASN A 4 -34.74 -5.09 42.62
C ASN A 4 -34.63 -4.39 41.25
N ILE A 5 -35.17 -3.17 41.14
CA ILE A 5 -35.06 -2.36 39.92
C ILE A 5 -33.62 -1.82 39.77
N GLY A 6 -33.02 -1.34 40.89
CA GLY A 6 -31.62 -0.86 40.88
C GLY A 6 -30.59 -1.96 40.57
N LEU A 7 -30.81 -3.18 41.06
CA LEU A 7 -29.98 -4.35 40.76
C LEU A 7 -30.11 -4.79 39.30
N LYS A 8 -31.32 -4.82 38.75
CA LYS A 8 -31.54 -5.10 37.32
C LYS A 8 -30.94 -4.03 36.43
N LEU A 9 -31.02 -2.75 36.78
CA LEU A 9 -30.44 -1.65 36.03
C LEU A 9 -28.89 -1.72 36.00
N ARG A 10 -28.26 -2.03 37.13
CA ARG A 10 -26.80 -2.24 37.21
C ARG A 10 -26.37 -3.47 36.41
N GLN A 11 -27.09 -4.57 36.46
CA GLN A 11 -26.78 -5.76 35.68
C GLN A 11 -26.90 -5.51 34.17
N THR A 12 -27.94 -4.78 33.71
CA THR A 12 -28.09 -4.41 32.30
C THR A 12 -27.02 -3.43 31.83
N GLN A 13 -26.60 -2.48 32.67
CA GLN A 13 -25.50 -1.57 32.34
C GLN A 13 -24.18 -2.32 32.24
N GLN A 14 -23.85 -3.21 33.16
CA GLN A 14 -22.62 -4.03 33.08
C GLN A 14 -22.65 -4.98 31.89
N LEU A 15 -23.80 -5.59 31.56
CA LEU A 15 -23.93 -6.45 30.38
C LEU A 15 -23.72 -5.65 29.08
N ASN A 16 -24.29 -4.45 28.97
CA ASN A 16 -24.10 -3.57 27.82
C ASN A 16 -22.65 -3.11 27.68
N GLN A 17 -21.98 -2.79 28.76
CA GLN A 17 -20.56 -2.37 28.74
C GLN A 17 -19.66 -3.53 28.32
N ARG A 18 -19.90 -4.75 28.81
CA ARG A 18 -19.18 -5.96 28.40
C ARG A 18 -19.36 -6.26 26.91
N LEU A 19 -20.61 -6.15 26.42
CA LEU A 19 -20.90 -6.35 25.00
C LEU A 19 -20.23 -5.31 24.14
N GLN A 20 -20.24 -4.05 24.54
CA GLN A 20 -19.54 -2.98 23.81
C GLN A 20 -18.03 -3.22 23.74
N GLN A 21 -17.40 -3.67 24.83
CA GLN A 21 -15.99 -3.99 24.88
C GLN A 21 -15.64 -5.16 23.96
N SER A 22 -16.40 -6.25 23.97
CA SER A 22 -16.17 -7.39 23.08
C SER A 22 -16.37 -7.03 21.60
N LEU A 23 -17.33 -6.16 21.28
CA LEU A 23 -17.54 -5.64 19.93
C LEU A 23 -16.40 -4.72 19.47
N ARG A 24 -15.85 -3.90 20.38
CA ARG A 24 -14.66 -3.07 20.11
C ARG A 24 -13.46 -3.96 19.81
N ILE A 25 -13.19 -4.96 20.62
CA ILE A 25 -12.11 -5.93 20.42
C ILE A 25 -12.27 -6.65 19.07
N LEU A 26 -13.49 -7.01 18.66
CA LEU A 26 -13.74 -7.66 17.39
C LEU A 26 -13.36 -6.79 16.17
N GLN A 27 -13.52 -5.47 16.29
CA GLN A 27 -13.25 -4.52 15.20
C GLN A 27 -11.77 -4.16 15.05
N MET A 28 -10.97 -4.20 16.11
CA MET A 28 -9.56 -3.80 16.12
C MET A 28 -8.74 -4.55 15.06
N SER A 29 -7.71 -3.90 14.54
CA SER A 29 -6.64 -4.55 13.75
C SER A 29 -5.75 -5.43 14.65
N GLY A 30 -4.84 -6.21 14.07
CA GLY A 30 -3.86 -7.00 14.85
C GLY A 30 -2.95 -6.13 15.71
N LEU A 31 -2.44 -5.01 15.15
CA LEU A 31 -1.57 -4.06 15.85
C LEU A 31 -2.26 -3.33 16.99
N GLU A 32 -3.51 -2.89 16.78
CA GLU A 32 -4.30 -2.25 17.83
C GLU A 32 -4.60 -3.22 18.97
N LEU A 33 -4.89 -4.49 18.64
CA LEU A 33 -5.12 -5.53 19.62
C LEU A 33 -3.88 -5.82 20.46
N ASP A 34 -2.71 -5.88 19.86
CA ASP A 34 -1.46 -6.14 20.57
C ASP A 34 -1.12 -5.01 21.55
N ARG A 35 -1.38 -3.75 21.18
CA ARG A 35 -1.27 -2.59 22.07
C ARG A 35 -2.25 -2.66 23.22
N GLU A 36 -3.51 -2.91 22.94
CA GLU A 36 -4.57 -3.04 23.99
C GLU A 36 -4.25 -4.17 24.96
N VAL A 37 -3.72 -5.30 24.47
CA VAL A 37 -3.26 -6.41 25.32
C VAL A 37 -2.05 -6.01 26.16
N GLY A 38 -1.13 -5.21 25.61
CA GLY A 38 -0.01 -4.63 26.36
C GLY A 38 -0.49 -3.82 27.55
N ASP A 39 -1.47 -2.95 27.35
CA ASP A 39 -2.09 -2.15 28.43
C ASP A 39 -2.77 -3.06 29.48
N TRP A 40 -3.46 -4.12 29.05
CA TRP A 40 -4.08 -5.06 29.99
C TRP A 40 -3.09 -5.80 30.88
N LEU A 41 -1.93 -6.16 30.34
CA LEU A 41 -0.85 -6.82 31.08
C LEU A 41 -0.22 -5.89 32.13
N GLN A 42 -0.15 -4.58 31.83
CA GLN A 42 0.31 -3.59 32.81
C GLN A 42 -0.70 -3.34 33.94
N ASP A 43 -1.99 -3.28 33.59
CA ASP A 43 -3.05 -2.95 34.55
C ASP A 43 -3.44 -4.13 35.46
N ASN A 44 -3.30 -5.36 34.99
CA ASN A 44 -3.77 -6.54 35.70
C ASN A 44 -2.69 -7.63 35.83
N PRO A 45 -2.06 -7.76 37.00
CA PRO A 45 -0.99 -8.73 37.23
C PRO A 45 -1.44 -10.21 37.18
N LEU A 46 -2.74 -10.47 37.10
CA LEU A 46 -3.29 -11.83 36.94
C LEU A 46 -3.23 -12.32 35.49
N LEU A 47 -2.90 -11.44 34.55
CA LEU A 47 -2.71 -11.77 33.14
C LEU A 47 -1.21 -11.94 32.85
N GLU A 48 -0.87 -12.92 32.03
CA GLU A 48 0.46 -13.09 31.49
C GLU A 48 0.38 -13.42 30.01
N ARG A 49 1.42 -13.04 29.28
CA ARG A 49 1.59 -13.42 27.87
C ARG A 49 2.07 -14.86 27.82
N ALA A 50 1.37 -15.73 27.14
CA ALA A 50 1.88 -17.09 26.89
C ALA A 50 3.03 -17.01 25.90
N GLU A 51 4.15 -17.66 26.24
CA GLU A 51 5.29 -17.77 25.33
C GLU A 51 4.89 -18.51 24.05
N TYR A 52 5.42 -18.03 22.93
CA TYR A 52 5.24 -18.71 21.65
C TYR A 52 6.04 -20.03 21.67
N ASP A 53 5.43 -21.07 21.17
CA ASP A 53 6.09 -22.38 21.05
C ASP A 53 7.08 -22.31 19.88
N GLU A 54 8.38 -22.20 20.16
CA GLU A 54 9.46 -22.10 19.15
C GLU A 54 9.47 -23.31 18.19
N ALA A 55 8.94 -24.45 18.62
CA ALA A 55 8.82 -25.63 17.78
C ALA A 55 7.83 -25.46 16.62
N ALA A 56 6.76 -24.69 16.82
CA ALA A 56 5.81 -24.34 15.76
C ALA A 56 6.40 -23.31 14.76
N GLU A 57 7.36 -22.48 15.20
CA GLU A 57 8.08 -21.53 14.33
C GLU A 57 8.98 -22.24 13.32
N ALA A 58 9.74 -23.22 13.76
CA ALA A 58 10.67 -23.97 12.90
C ALA A 58 9.93 -24.75 11.79
N GLU A 59 8.73 -25.22 12.05
CA GLU A 59 7.90 -25.91 11.04
C GLU A 59 7.30 -24.92 10.04
N PHE A 60 6.95 -23.70 10.49
CA PHE A 60 6.43 -22.65 9.63
C PHE A 60 7.49 -22.04 8.71
N GLU A 61 8.71 -21.81 9.21
CA GLU A 61 9.83 -21.34 8.38
C GLU A 61 10.20 -22.35 7.30
N ARG A 62 10.18 -23.65 7.60
CA ARG A 62 10.40 -24.71 6.61
C ARG A 62 9.34 -24.73 5.50
N ILE A 63 8.08 -24.39 5.82
CA ILE A 63 6.97 -24.36 4.86
C ILE A 63 6.97 -23.05 4.05
N SER A 64 7.34 -21.93 4.67
CA SER A 64 7.49 -20.61 4.00
C SER A 64 8.71 -20.59 3.07
N ALA A 65 9.78 -21.33 3.39
CA ALA A 65 10.97 -21.48 2.54
C ALA A 65 10.75 -22.35 1.28
N ALA A 66 9.57 -22.92 1.10
CA ALA A 66 9.18 -23.67 -0.11
C ALA A 66 8.68 -22.79 -1.26
N GLN A 67 9.02 -21.50 -1.30
CA GLN A 67 8.94 -20.68 -2.53
C GLN A 67 10.05 -21.09 -3.52
N PRO A 68 9.83 -20.93 -4.84
CA PRO A 68 10.69 -21.50 -5.86
C PRO A 68 12.13 -21.02 -5.68
N LYS A 69 13.05 -21.96 -5.58
CA LYS A 69 14.50 -21.76 -5.45
C LYS A 69 15.00 -20.88 -6.59
N THR A 70 15.19 -19.61 -6.34
CA THR A 70 16.22 -18.84 -7.02
C THR A 70 17.57 -19.42 -6.55
N ASN A 71 18.40 -19.80 -7.50
CA ASN A 71 19.69 -20.46 -7.34
C ASN A 71 20.44 -20.00 -6.08
N GLN A 72 20.51 -20.85 -5.06
CA GLN A 72 21.50 -20.73 -4.02
C GLN A 72 22.85 -21.15 -4.60
N ILE A 73 23.70 -20.17 -4.86
CA ILE A 73 25.13 -20.39 -4.92
C ILE A 73 25.57 -20.65 -3.48
N GLY A 74 25.96 -21.90 -3.19
CA GLY A 74 26.50 -22.27 -1.89
C GLY A 74 27.84 -21.58 -1.67
N GLY A 75 27.97 -20.88 -0.56
CA GLY A 75 29.21 -20.31 -0.03
C GLY A 75 29.03 -19.98 1.43
N ASP A 76 29.99 -20.41 2.23
CA ASP A 76 30.10 -20.31 3.68
C ASP A 76 30.48 -18.85 4.14
N ASP A 77 29.72 -17.85 3.71
CA ASP A 77 29.96 -16.43 4.04
C ASP A 77 28.66 -15.76 4.53
N ALA A 78 28.23 -16.15 5.74
CA ALA A 78 27.10 -15.50 6.40
C ALA A 78 27.43 -14.07 6.92
N GLU A 79 28.68 -13.64 6.87
CA GLU A 79 29.12 -12.31 7.31
C GLU A 79 28.97 -11.24 6.21
N ASP A 80 28.84 -11.60 4.94
CA ASP A 80 28.84 -10.66 3.81
C ASP A 80 27.43 -10.25 3.32
N VAL A 81 26.36 -10.84 3.88
CA VAL A 81 24.97 -10.49 3.50
C VAL A 81 24.61 -9.06 3.96
N TRP A 82 25.18 -8.61 5.08
CA TRP A 82 24.99 -7.24 5.58
C TRP A 82 25.73 -6.18 4.76
N ALA A 83 26.83 -6.56 4.09
CA ALA A 83 27.57 -5.68 3.19
C ALA A 83 26.90 -5.51 1.82
N THR A 84 25.93 -6.36 1.48
CA THR A 84 25.23 -6.34 0.18
C THR A 84 23.89 -5.61 0.26
N ILE A 85 23.44 -5.21 1.45
CA ILE A 85 22.32 -4.26 1.59
C ILE A 85 22.93 -2.90 1.25
N ALA A 86 22.82 -2.50 -0.01
CA ALA A 86 23.09 -1.12 -0.39
C ALA A 86 22.20 -0.25 0.50
N GLU A 87 22.80 0.62 1.33
CA GLU A 87 22.08 1.73 1.93
C GLU A 87 21.40 2.45 0.75
N GLU A 88 20.07 2.42 0.71
CA GLU A 88 19.32 3.25 -0.22
C GLU A 88 19.55 4.68 0.27
N ASP A 89 20.54 5.35 -0.31
CA ASP A 89 20.80 6.75 -0.01
C ASP A 89 19.53 7.52 -0.40
N ASP A 90 18.87 8.11 0.58
CA ASP A 90 17.82 9.10 0.37
C ASP A 90 18.39 10.23 -0.48
N PHE A 91 17.59 10.77 -1.41
CA PHE A 91 18.02 11.83 -2.33
C PHE A 91 18.67 13.01 -1.59
N ASN A 92 18.07 13.47 -0.50
CA ASN A 92 18.62 14.56 0.30
C ASN A 92 19.95 14.16 0.97
N ALA A 93 20.04 12.93 1.51
CA ALA A 93 21.28 12.42 2.09
C ALA A 93 22.41 12.34 1.08
N TYR A 94 22.11 11.95 -0.16
CA TYR A 94 23.06 11.94 -1.27
C TYR A 94 23.59 13.34 -1.61
N LEU A 95 22.71 14.36 -1.67
CA LEU A 95 23.11 15.75 -1.91
C LEU A 95 23.94 16.31 -0.74
N HIS A 96 23.55 16.05 0.52
CA HIS A 96 24.31 16.44 1.69
C HIS A 96 25.73 15.86 1.70
N LYS A 97 25.89 14.62 1.21
CA LYS A 97 27.20 13.99 1.07
C LYS A 97 28.06 14.71 0.02
N GLN A 98 27.47 15.12 -1.11
CA GLN A 98 28.17 15.91 -2.13
C GLN A 98 28.66 17.26 -1.58
N VAL A 99 27.87 17.95 -0.74
CA VAL A 99 28.31 19.20 -0.11
C VAL A 99 29.63 18.99 0.66
N CYS A 100 29.75 17.85 1.36
CA CYS A 100 30.97 17.52 2.12
C CYS A 100 32.17 17.22 1.21
N GLU A 101 31.95 16.83 -0.04
CA GLU A 101 33.02 16.53 -1.01
C GLU A 101 33.58 17.81 -1.69
N HIS A 102 32.82 18.91 -1.67
CA HIS A 102 33.24 20.18 -2.23
C HIS A 102 34.05 21.02 -1.21
N PRO A 103 35.13 21.71 -1.66
CA PRO A 103 35.94 22.57 -0.79
C PRO A 103 35.22 23.90 -0.49
N LEU A 104 34.18 23.86 0.35
CA LEU A 104 33.36 25.01 0.72
C LEU A 104 33.74 25.51 2.12
N SER A 105 33.49 26.79 2.39
CA SER A 105 33.54 27.31 3.75
C SER A 105 32.34 26.79 4.55
N GLU A 106 32.45 26.79 5.88
CA GLU A 106 31.34 26.33 6.77
C GLU A 106 30.02 27.10 6.51
N THR A 107 30.14 28.40 6.19
CA THR A 107 28.99 29.27 5.93
C THR A 107 28.35 28.96 4.57
N GLU A 108 29.14 28.72 3.53
CA GLU A 108 28.64 28.33 2.22
C GLU A 108 27.99 26.95 2.26
N ALA A 109 28.63 25.97 2.91
CA ALA A 109 28.08 24.65 3.09
C ALA A 109 26.72 24.69 3.83
N ALA A 110 26.62 25.48 4.91
CA ALA A 110 25.37 25.64 5.65
C ALA A 110 24.23 26.19 4.79
N ARG A 111 24.51 27.18 3.89
CA ARG A 111 23.51 27.73 2.97
C ARG A 111 23.01 26.67 1.97
N VAL A 112 23.93 25.87 1.42
CA VAL A 112 23.55 24.79 0.50
C VAL A 112 22.75 23.71 1.21
N HIS A 113 23.10 23.34 2.44
CA HIS A 113 22.32 22.41 3.27
C HIS A 113 20.90 22.89 3.48
N ILE A 114 20.70 24.19 3.77
CA ILE A 114 19.36 24.78 3.90
C ILE A 114 18.58 24.61 2.60
N LEU A 115 19.17 24.93 1.44
CA LEU A 115 18.48 24.79 0.15
C LEU A 115 18.11 23.35 -0.18
N ILE A 116 18.92 22.36 0.20
CA ILE A 116 18.62 20.94 0.01
C ILE A 116 17.36 20.54 0.78
N ASP A 117 17.19 21.06 2.01
CA ASP A 117 16.01 20.76 2.83
C ASP A 117 14.70 21.36 2.28
N PHE A 118 14.80 22.37 1.39
CA PHE A 118 13.67 22.99 0.71
C PHE A 118 13.37 22.41 -0.70
N LEU A 119 14.10 21.36 -1.11
CA LEU A 119 13.79 20.65 -2.35
C LEU A 119 12.53 19.81 -2.19
N ASP A 120 11.73 19.74 -3.27
CA ASP A 120 10.58 18.85 -3.33
C ASP A 120 10.98 17.37 -3.58
N GLU A 121 10.00 16.45 -3.52
CA GLU A 121 10.19 15.02 -3.79
C GLU A 121 10.71 14.71 -5.20
N GLN A 122 10.65 15.67 -6.12
CA GLN A 122 11.11 15.56 -7.51
C GLN A 122 12.51 16.13 -7.71
N GLY A 123 13.05 16.84 -6.71
CA GLY A 123 14.34 17.49 -6.72
C GLY A 123 14.32 18.92 -7.29
N TYR A 124 13.14 19.56 -7.29
CA TYR A 124 12.97 20.95 -7.69
C TYR A 124 13.00 21.90 -6.50
N PHE A 125 13.42 23.13 -6.74
CA PHE A 125 13.33 24.24 -5.80
C PHE A 125 12.17 25.14 -6.23
N THR A 126 10.96 24.82 -5.77
CA THR A 126 9.71 25.52 -6.16
C THR A 126 9.46 26.81 -5.39
N ASP A 127 10.04 26.92 -4.20
CA ASP A 127 9.91 28.11 -3.34
C ASP A 127 10.79 29.25 -3.86
N SER A 128 10.46 30.50 -3.47
CA SER A 128 11.33 31.62 -3.74
C SER A 128 12.39 31.76 -2.66
N ILE A 129 13.55 32.34 -3.00
CA ILE A 129 14.61 32.63 -2.01
C ILE A 129 14.08 33.51 -0.88
N ALA A 130 13.16 34.43 -1.17
CA ALA A 130 12.52 35.28 -0.20
C ALA A 130 11.68 34.45 0.81
N ASP A 131 10.95 33.43 0.34
CA ASP A 131 10.16 32.54 1.21
C ASP A 131 11.06 31.70 2.12
N VAL A 132 12.23 31.28 1.64
CA VAL A 132 13.23 30.57 2.45
C VAL A 132 13.81 31.48 3.52
N LEU A 133 14.12 32.73 3.19
CA LEU A 133 14.61 33.73 4.15
C LEU A 133 13.58 34.04 5.23
N ASP A 134 12.30 34.10 4.88
CA ASP A 134 11.22 34.35 5.83
C ASP A 134 11.00 33.18 6.80
N GLN A 135 11.30 31.95 6.37
CA GLN A 135 11.18 30.74 7.20
C GLN A 135 12.42 30.45 8.04
N THR A 136 13.57 31.04 7.70
CA THR A 136 14.83 30.83 8.44
C THR A 136 14.99 31.82 9.58
N PRO A 137 15.65 31.43 10.71
CA PRO A 137 15.88 32.33 11.82
C PRO A 137 16.72 33.54 11.42
N LEU A 138 16.28 34.75 11.80
CA LEU A 138 16.97 36.01 11.55
C LEU A 138 18.41 36.06 12.14
N GLU A 139 18.69 35.20 13.10
CA GLU A 139 20.03 35.09 13.74
C GLU A 139 21.10 34.59 12.76
N TRP A 140 20.73 33.93 11.68
CA TRP A 140 21.67 33.40 10.68
C TRP A 140 22.18 34.45 9.69
N MET A 141 21.61 35.66 9.70
CA MET A 141 22.03 36.78 8.86
C MET A 141 22.23 36.39 7.38
N LEU A 142 21.27 35.65 6.82
CA LEU A 142 21.32 35.20 5.43
C LEU A 142 20.96 36.37 4.49
N GLU A 143 21.78 36.62 3.48
CA GLU A 143 21.53 37.62 2.43
C GLU A 143 21.01 36.93 1.17
N GLU A 144 20.13 37.60 0.43
CA GLU A 144 19.52 37.04 -0.78
C GLU A 144 20.59 36.70 -1.84
N GLU A 145 21.61 37.56 -2.02
CA GLU A 145 22.70 37.33 -2.95
C GLU A 145 23.52 36.06 -2.60
N ASP A 146 23.76 35.83 -1.34
CA ASP A 146 24.45 34.65 -0.85
C ASP A 146 23.68 33.36 -1.08
N MET A 147 22.36 33.42 -0.88
CA MET A 147 21.48 32.27 -1.12
C MET A 147 21.35 31.97 -2.63
N GLN A 148 21.36 33.02 -3.47
CA GLN A 148 21.39 32.83 -4.93
C GLN A 148 22.69 32.14 -5.39
N ASN A 149 23.83 32.56 -4.84
CA ASN A 149 25.13 31.90 -5.13
C ASN A 149 25.14 30.44 -4.66
N ALA A 150 24.52 30.15 -3.52
CA ALA A 150 24.37 28.77 -3.03
C ALA A 150 23.45 27.93 -3.92
N LEU A 151 22.37 28.51 -4.48
CA LEU A 151 21.48 27.86 -5.41
C LEU A 151 22.20 27.56 -6.75
N ASP A 152 22.95 28.52 -7.27
CA ASP A 152 23.75 28.32 -8.48
C ASP A 152 24.78 27.20 -8.29
N LEU A 153 25.35 27.07 -7.10
CA LEU A 153 26.24 25.97 -6.75
C LEU A 153 25.49 24.64 -6.68
N LEU A 154 24.34 24.60 -6.00
CA LEU A 154 23.49 23.40 -5.90
C LEU A 154 23.09 22.87 -7.28
N GLN A 155 22.80 23.75 -8.24
CA GLN A 155 22.50 23.40 -9.62
C GLN A 155 23.66 22.75 -10.36
N THR A 156 24.88 22.80 -9.81
CA THR A 156 26.04 22.07 -10.36
C THR A 156 26.17 20.64 -9.84
N PHE A 157 25.39 20.24 -8.84
CA PHE A 157 25.46 18.91 -8.23
C PHE A 157 24.82 17.83 -9.08
N ASP A 158 25.14 16.58 -8.79
CA ASP A 158 24.49 15.41 -9.39
C ASP A 158 23.31 14.95 -8.51
N PRO A 159 22.20 14.57 -9.15
CA PRO A 159 21.92 14.46 -10.58
C PRO A 159 21.68 15.81 -11.28
N PRO A 160 21.97 15.87 -12.60
CA PRO A 160 21.84 17.12 -13.36
C PRO A 160 20.39 17.60 -13.39
N GLY A 161 20.19 18.91 -13.15
CA GLY A 161 18.87 19.55 -13.13
C GLY A 161 18.27 19.70 -11.73
N VAL A 162 18.99 19.34 -10.68
CA VAL A 162 18.62 19.57 -9.29
C VAL A 162 18.54 21.06 -8.96
N GLY A 163 17.65 21.48 -8.07
CA GLY A 163 17.49 22.88 -7.66
C GLY A 163 16.90 23.80 -8.73
N ALA A 164 16.31 23.26 -9.79
CA ALA A 164 15.59 24.05 -10.80
C ALA A 164 14.19 24.45 -10.27
N ALA A 165 13.71 25.64 -10.63
CA ALA A 165 12.37 26.10 -10.22
C ALA A 165 11.24 25.37 -10.95
N ASN A 166 11.50 24.77 -12.12
CA ASN A 166 10.51 24.07 -12.93
C ASN A 166 11.17 23.08 -13.90
N LEU A 167 10.32 22.24 -14.53
CA LEU A 167 10.75 21.25 -15.51
C LEU A 167 11.58 21.85 -16.66
N THR A 168 11.17 23.01 -17.18
CA THR A 168 11.86 23.67 -18.28
C THR A 168 13.31 24.02 -17.91
N GLU A 169 13.49 24.59 -16.74
CA GLU A 169 14.81 24.96 -16.22
C GLU A 169 15.67 23.72 -15.95
N SER A 170 15.09 22.69 -15.33
CA SER A 170 15.79 21.42 -15.09
C SER A 170 16.35 20.80 -16.38
N LEU A 171 15.51 20.74 -17.42
CA LEU A 171 15.95 20.22 -18.72
C LEU A 171 17.02 21.12 -19.39
N LEU A 172 16.95 22.43 -19.21
CA LEU A 172 17.96 23.35 -19.70
C LEU A 172 19.29 23.16 -18.98
N LEU A 173 19.28 23.01 -17.65
CA LEU A 173 20.49 22.72 -16.86
C LEU A 173 21.15 21.41 -17.31
N GLN A 174 20.37 20.36 -17.57
CA GLN A 174 20.86 19.09 -18.09
C GLN A 174 21.49 19.27 -19.48
N LEU A 175 20.84 20.01 -20.37
CA LEU A 175 21.39 20.31 -21.70
C LEU A 175 22.67 21.13 -21.61
N MET A 176 22.81 22.05 -20.64
CA MET A 176 24.01 22.85 -20.46
C MET A 176 25.25 22.04 -20.10
N ARG A 177 25.08 20.88 -19.43
CA ARG A 177 26.20 19.95 -19.12
C ARG A 177 26.69 19.16 -20.31
N LEU A 178 25.90 19.04 -21.38
CA LEU A 178 26.33 18.38 -22.63
C LEU A 178 27.28 19.25 -23.42
N PRO A 179 28.18 18.67 -24.25
CA PRO A 179 29.07 19.44 -25.11
C PRO A 179 28.30 20.34 -26.06
N SER A 180 28.87 21.51 -26.37
CA SER A 180 28.23 22.49 -27.26
C SER A 180 28.15 21.96 -28.70
N SER A 181 26.93 21.67 -29.14
CA SER A 181 26.63 21.20 -30.50
C SER A 181 25.43 21.96 -31.08
N PRO A 182 25.25 22.00 -32.41
CA PRO A 182 24.07 22.61 -33.03
C PRO A 182 22.77 21.93 -32.59
N GLU A 183 22.77 20.61 -32.38
CA GLU A 183 21.65 19.81 -31.93
C GLU A 183 21.25 20.22 -30.51
N ARG A 184 22.23 20.42 -29.60
CA ARG A 184 21.98 20.90 -28.23
C ARG A 184 21.32 22.29 -28.21
N ARG A 185 21.81 23.22 -29.08
CA ARG A 185 21.22 24.57 -29.18
C ARG A 185 19.77 24.52 -29.66
N LEU A 186 19.49 23.63 -30.62
CA LEU A 186 18.15 23.42 -31.12
C LEU A 186 17.27 22.79 -30.05
N ALA A 187 17.76 21.77 -29.34
CA ALA A 187 17.07 21.13 -28.22
C ALA A 187 16.73 22.16 -27.14
N ALA A 188 17.65 23.02 -26.74
CA ALA A 188 17.41 24.08 -25.76
C ALA A 188 16.30 25.06 -26.19
N LYS A 189 16.26 25.46 -27.47
CA LYS A 189 15.18 26.29 -28.01
C LYS A 189 13.83 25.60 -27.99
N ILE A 190 13.78 24.31 -28.32
CA ILE A 190 12.55 23.51 -28.26
C ILE A 190 12.04 23.42 -26.82
N VAL A 191 12.90 23.12 -25.86
CA VAL A 191 12.55 23.03 -24.43
C VAL A 191 12.07 24.39 -23.91
N GLN A 192 12.71 25.48 -24.28
CA GLN A 192 12.38 26.83 -23.80
C GLN A 192 11.03 27.36 -24.34
N GLN A 193 10.70 27.06 -25.61
CA GLN A 193 9.58 27.70 -26.30
C GLN A 193 8.40 26.78 -26.59
N HIS A 194 8.63 25.47 -26.68
CA HIS A 194 7.68 24.49 -27.22
C HIS A 194 7.63 23.19 -26.43
N LEU A 195 7.89 23.23 -25.13
CA LEU A 195 7.88 22.03 -24.28
C LEU A 195 6.50 21.36 -24.27
N ASP A 196 5.44 22.15 -24.16
CA ASP A 196 4.04 21.65 -24.13
C ASP A 196 3.60 21.00 -25.45
N ASP A 197 4.29 21.33 -26.52
CA ASP A 197 4.00 20.81 -27.84
C ASP A 197 4.59 19.42 -28.11
N LEU A 198 5.45 18.92 -27.21
CA LEU A 198 6.04 17.59 -27.32
C LEU A 198 4.98 16.51 -27.06
N SER A 199 4.81 15.64 -28.03
CA SER A 199 3.92 14.50 -27.94
C SER A 199 4.72 13.21 -27.68
N ARG A 200 4.02 12.16 -27.21
CA ARG A 200 4.65 10.83 -27.02
C ARG A 200 5.11 10.17 -28.33
N SER A 201 4.56 10.58 -29.47
CA SER A 201 4.88 10.01 -30.78
C SER A 201 6.04 10.75 -31.44
N ARG A 202 7.17 10.03 -31.63
CA ARG A 202 8.39 10.55 -32.26
C ARG A 202 8.13 11.11 -33.67
N GLN A 203 7.34 10.41 -34.48
CA GLN A 203 7.01 10.83 -35.85
C GLN A 203 6.17 12.11 -35.90
N GLN A 204 5.21 12.27 -34.95
CA GLN A 204 4.40 13.48 -34.82
C GLN A 204 5.25 14.68 -34.43
N ASN A 205 6.20 14.51 -33.51
CA ASN A 205 7.12 15.55 -33.11
C ASN A 205 7.96 16.04 -34.30
N THR A 206 8.60 15.15 -35.06
CA THR A 206 9.44 15.52 -36.20
C THR A 206 8.63 16.30 -37.25
N ALA A 207 7.41 15.87 -37.57
CA ALA A 207 6.53 16.55 -38.50
C ALA A 207 6.05 17.93 -38.01
N LYS A 208 5.79 18.07 -36.71
CA LYS A 208 5.31 19.30 -36.07
C LYS A 208 6.47 20.33 -35.96
N PHE A 209 7.60 19.93 -35.44
CA PHE A 209 8.75 20.80 -35.20
C PHE A 209 9.44 21.24 -36.48
N ARG A 210 9.34 20.49 -37.57
CA ARG A 210 9.80 20.93 -38.88
C ARG A 210 9.05 22.17 -39.38
N LYS A 211 7.85 22.43 -38.92
CA LYS A 211 7.10 23.66 -39.23
C LYS A 211 7.59 24.87 -38.43
N TYR A 212 7.99 24.63 -37.18
CA TYR A 212 8.52 25.70 -36.31
C TYR A 212 9.95 26.08 -36.64
N PHE A 213 10.74 25.12 -37.09
CA PHE A 213 12.17 25.31 -37.42
C PHE A 213 12.45 24.87 -38.86
N PRO A 214 12.00 25.66 -39.88
CA PRO A 214 12.18 25.30 -41.30
C PRO A 214 13.66 25.31 -41.75
N ASP A 215 14.49 26.09 -41.06
CA ASP A 215 15.93 26.23 -41.35
C ASP A 215 16.80 25.10 -40.77
N ALA A 216 16.21 24.25 -39.92
CA ALA A 216 16.93 23.13 -39.30
C ALA A 216 16.95 21.91 -40.24
N GLU A 217 18.14 21.32 -40.40
CA GLU A 217 18.28 20.04 -41.10
C GLU A 217 17.44 18.95 -40.43
N ALA A 218 16.81 18.09 -41.22
CA ALA A 218 15.92 17.05 -40.68
C ALA A 218 16.67 16.08 -39.73
N GLU A 219 17.95 15.84 -39.97
CA GLU A 219 18.78 14.98 -39.12
C GLU A 219 19.12 15.66 -37.81
N THR A 220 19.51 16.94 -37.83
CA THR A 220 19.77 17.72 -36.61
C THR A 220 18.55 17.92 -35.76
N LEU A 221 17.34 18.05 -36.34
CA LEU A 221 16.09 18.13 -35.62
C LEU A 221 15.76 16.78 -34.95
N GLN A 222 15.95 15.67 -35.62
CA GLN A 222 15.71 14.36 -35.10
C GLN A 222 16.63 14.03 -33.92
N THR A 223 17.93 14.33 -34.08
CA THR A 223 18.93 14.15 -33.01
C THR A 223 18.65 15.06 -31.81
N ALA A 224 18.18 16.30 -32.03
CA ALA A 224 17.75 17.20 -30.94
C ALA A 224 16.55 16.67 -30.16
N LEU A 225 15.53 16.11 -30.84
CA LEU A 225 14.40 15.49 -30.22
C LEU A 225 14.79 14.20 -29.45
N ASP A 226 15.73 13.43 -29.99
CA ASP A 226 16.26 12.24 -29.31
C ASP A 226 17.10 12.58 -28.07
N LEU A 227 17.78 13.73 -28.08
CA LEU A 227 18.47 14.25 -26.90
C LEU A 227 17.45 14.63 -25.81
N ILE A 228 16.38 15.35 -26.15
CA ILE A 228 15.32 15.70 -25.19
C ILE A 228 14.68 14.44 -24.60
N ALA A 229 14.43 13.42 -25.41
CA ALA A 229 13.81 12.16 -24.95
C ALA A 229 14.69 11.35 -23.98
N LYS A 230 16.01 11.62 -23.94
CA LYS A 230 16.97 10.98 -23.03
C LYS A 230 17.13 11.73 -21.71
N LEU A 231 16.66 12.97 -21.61
CA LEU A 231 16.77 13.76 -20.39
C LEU A 231 15.82 13.21 -19.32
N ASN A 232 16.23 13.37 -18.07
CA ASN A 232 15.41 12.97 -16.93
C ASN A 232 14.51 14.13 -16.50
N PRO A 233 13.17 14.01 -16.59
CA PRO A 233 12.26 15.07 -16.14
C PRO A 233 12.31 15.30 -14.63
N TYR A 234 12.67 14.29 -13.83
CA TYR A 234 12.69 14.35 -12.37
C TYR A 234 14.08 14.02 -11.84
N PRO A 235 14.87 15.00 -11.38
CA PRO A 235 16.23 14.75 -10.88
C PRO A 235 16.29 13.70 -9.76
N ALA A 236 15.32 13.71 -8.83
CA ALA A 236 15.25 12.73 -7.74
C ALA A 236 14.79 11.32 -8.18
N TYR A 237 14.43 11.11 -9.46
CA TYR A 237 13.99 9.81 -9.94
C TYR A 237 15.14 8.79 -9.88
N GLY A 238 14.91 7.71 -9.13
CA GLY A 238 15.93 6.68 -8.87
C GLY A 238 16.49 6.72 -7.46
N PHE A 239 16.33 7.85 -6.75
CA PHE A 239 16.55 7.97 -5.30
C PHE A 239 15.25 7.88 -4.50
N ALA A 240 14.10 7.93 -5.16
CA ALA A 240 12.83 7.77 -4.48
C ALA A 240 12.91 6.48 -3.66
N SER A 241 13.02 6.62 -2.36
CA SER A 241 12.78 5.55 -1.40
C SER A 241 11.46 4.94 -1.82
N ALA A 242 11.47 3.67 -2.21
CA ALA A 242 10.24 2.94 -2.37
C ALA A 242 9.49 3.17 -1.07
N GLU A 243 8.34 3.86 -1.11
CA GLU A 243 7.51 4.02 0.08
C GLU A 243 7.52 2.67 0.77
N PRO A 244 7.91 2.59 2.07
CA PRO A 244 8.03 1.31 2.73
C PRO A 244 6.69 0.62 2.55
N THR A 245 6.68 -0.37 1.66
CA THR A 245 5.47 -1.13 1.37
C THR A 245 5.00 -1.66 2.71
N ALA A 246 3.89 -1.11 3.21
CA ALA A 246 3.33 -1.51 4.48
C ALA A 246 2.99 -3.01 4.36
N TYR A 247 3.87 -3.85 4.86
CA TYR A 247 3.67 -5.29 4.87
C TYR A 247 2.48 -5.60 5.76
N VAL A 248 1.38 -5.97 5.12
CA VAL A 248 0.18 -6.40 5.82
C VAL A 248 0.40 -7.83 6.30
N GLN A 249 0.45 -8.02 7.61
CA GLN A 249 0.47 -9.37 8.20
C GLN A 249 -0.94 -9.96 8.12
N PRO A 250 -1.13 -11.13 7.48
CA PRO A 250 -2.44 -11.76 7.38
C PRO A 250 -2.85 -12.38 8.73
N ASP A 251 -4.13 -12.25 9.06
CA ASP A 251 -4.74 -12.87 10.25
C ASP A 251 -4.97 -14.37 10.06
N ILE A 252 -5.18 -14.79 8.81
CA ILE A 252 -5.62 -16.13 8.42
C ILE A 252 -4.80 -16.63 7.24
N TRP A 253 -4.48 -17.91 7.27
CA TRP A 253 -3.87 -18.65 6.18
C TRP A 253 -4.84 -19.64 5.58
N VAL A 254 -4.96 -19.63 4.25
CA VAL A 254 -5.69 -20.63 3.48
C VAL A 254 -4.69 -21.42 2.65
N LYS A 255 -4.65 -22.74 2.83
CA LYS A 255 -3.74 -23.65 2.16
C LYS A 255 -4.53 -24.72 1.43
N GLU A 256 -4.04 -25.12 0.27
CA GLU A 256 -4.56 -26.26 -0.46
C GLU A 256 -4.04 -27.55 0.20
N THR A 257 -4.95 -28.47 0.48
CA THR A 257 -4.64 -29.80 1.02
C THR A 257 -5.21 -30.86 0.10
N LYS A 258 -4.79 -32.12 0.27
CA LYS A 258 -5.28 -33.25 -0.54
C LYS A 258 -6.81 -33.45 -0.44
N SER A 259 -7.44 -32.91 0.59
CA SER A 259 -8.89 -33.01 0.86
C SER A 259 -9.68 -31.73 0.55
N GLY A 260 -9.03 -30.71 -0.03
CA GLY A 260 -9.62 -29.40 -0.31
C GLY A 260 -8.85 -28.25 0.35
N TRP A 261 -9.51 -27.13 0.56
CA TRP A 261 -8.93 -25.95 1.19
C TRP A 261 -8.99 -26.02 2.71
N SER A 262 -7.92 -25.69 3.41
CA SER A 262 -7.86 -25.62 4.88
C SER A 262 -7.58 -24.22 5.37
N VAL A 263 -8.24 -23.84 6.45
CA VAL A 263 -8.09 -22.53 7.11
C VAL A 263 -7.29 -22.69 8.38
N SER A 264 -6.31 -21.83 8.60
CA SER A 264 -5.54 -21.77 9.84
C SER A 264 -5.31 -20.34 10.29
N SER A 265 -5.27 -20.11 11.61
CA SER A 265 -4.97 -18.78 12.16
C SER A 265 -3.47 -18.51 12.12
N ASN A 266 -3.09 -17.25 11.86
CA ASN A 266 -1.71 -16.80 12.02
C ASN A 266 -1.44 -16.52 13.51
N GLU A 267 -0.78 -17.44 14.19
CA GLU A 267 -0.54 -17.33 15.63
C GLU A 267 0.30 -16.10 16.03
N ARG A 268 1.08 -15.53 15.11
CA ARG A 268 1.90 -14.33 15.36
C ARG A 268 1.06 -13.05 15.52
N VAL A 269 -0.10 -13.00 14.85
CA VAL A 269 -1.01 -11.83 14.90
C VAL A 269 -1.99 -11.93 16.08
N TRP A 270 -2.21 -13.15 16.58
CA TRP A 270 -3.13 -13.39 17.68
C TRP A 270 -2.40 -13.40 19.02
N PRO A 271 -2.54 -12.35 19.85
CA PRO A 271 -1.88 -12.33 21.15
C PRO A 271 -2.42 -13.45 22.03
N LYS A 272 -1.53 -14.30 22.53
CA LYS A 272 -1.87 -15.37 23.47
C LYS A 272 -1.77 -14.83 24.89
N VAL A 273 -2.91 -14.71 25.56
CA VAL A 273 -3.01 -14.25 26.95
C VAL A 273 -3.58 -15.36 27.79
N ARG A 274 -2.98 -15.63 28.95
CA ARG A 274 -3.47 -16.60 29.93
C ARG A 274 -3.50 -16.01 31.32
N LEU A 275 -4.22 -16.66 32.22
CA LEU A 275 -4.16 -16.34 33.63
C LEU A 275 -2.86 -16.86 34.24
N ASN A 276 -2.19 -16.01 34.99
CA ASN A 276 -0.99 -16.40 35.74
C ASN A 276 -1.38 -17.43 36.82
N SER A 277 -0.86 -18.66 36.66
CA SER A 277 -1.19 -19.79 37.52
C SER A 277 -0.71 -19.57 38.96
N GLU A 278 0.48 -18.98 39.12
CA GLU A 278 1.08 -18.74 40.46
C GLU A 278 0.24 -17.77 41.28
N TYR A 279 -0.14 -16.63 40.69
CA TYR A 279 -1.00 -15.67 41.36
C TYR A 279 -2.39 -16.22 41.65
N CYS A 280 -2.95 -17.04 40.77
CA CYS A 280 -4.23 -17.67 40.99
C CYS A 280 -4.17 -18.72 42.13
N GLU A 281 -3.06 -19.45 42.31
CA GLU A 281 -2.86 -20.37 43.41
C GLU A 281 -2.65 -19.65 44.74
N LEU A 282 -1.86 -18.57 44.77
CA LEU A 282 -1.68 -17.72 45.95
C LEU A 282 -3.02 -17.14 46.42
N LEU A 283 -3.88 -16.67 45.50
CA LEU A 283 -5.21 -16.19 45.85
C LEU A 283 -6.13 -17.29 46.40
N LYS A 284 -6.00 -18.53 45.92
CA LYS A 284 -6.74 -19.68 46.48
C LYS A 284 -6.25 -20.05 47.90
N GLN A 285 -4.95 -19.98 48.14
CA GLN A 285 -4.35 -20.31 49.46
C GLN A 285 -4.65 -19.25 50.52
N ALA A 286 -4.77 -17.96 50.11
CA ALA A 286 -5.07 -16.86 51.04
C ALA A 286 -6.44 -16.91 51.72
N GLY A 287 -7.38 -17.78 51.26
CA GLY A 287 -8.67 -18.07 51.87
C GLY A 287 -9.69 -16.92 51.84
N ASP A 288 -9.29 -15.71 52.19
CA ASP A 288 -10.16 -14.53 52.15
C ASP A 288 -9.64 -13.52 51.10
N VAL A 289 -10.12 -13.71 49.87
CA VAL A 289 -9.75 -12.86 48.74
C VAL A 289 -10.53 -11.54 48.81
N SER A 290 -9.83 -10.42 48.86
CA SER A 290 -10.46 -9.09 48.84
C SER A 290 -11.39 -8.92 47.62
N PRO A 291 -12.43 -8.08 47.73
CA PRO A 291 -13.37 -7.85 46.63
C PRO A 291 -12.67 -7.32 45.38
N GLU A 292 -11.63 -6.54 45.53
CA GLU A 292 -10.82 -5.98 44.40
C GLU A 292 -10.16 -7.08 43.57
N TRP A 293 -9.55 -8.10 44.21
CA TRP A 293 -8.94 -9.21 43.50
C TRP A 293 -9.94 -10.11 42.79
N LYS A 294 -11.15 -10.27 43.38
CA LYS A 294 -12.25 -10.98 42.73
C LYS A 294 -12.70 -10.25 41.47
N GLU A 295 -12.76 -8.94 41.52
CA GLU A 295 -13.10 -8.09 40.37
C GLU A 295 -12.02 -8.17 39.29
N LYS A 296 -10.72 -8.01 39.61
CA LYS A 296 -9.61 -8.17 38.68
C LYS A 296 -9.58 -9.57 38.05
N LEU A 297 -9.86 -10.62 38.79
CA LEU A 297 -9.93 -11.98 38.26
C LEU A 297 -11.10 -12.14 37.27
N SER A 298 -12.25 -11.58 37.59
CA SER A 298 -13.43 -11.57 36.72
C SER A 298 -13.15 -10.80 35.43
N GLU A 299 -12.48 -9.65 35.53
CA GLU A 299 -12.06 -8.83 34.41
C GLU A 299 -11.05 -9.57 33.53
N ALA A 300 -10.03 -10.20 34.11
CA ALA A 300 -9.02 -10.97 33.39
C ALA A 300 -9.66 -12.10 32.57
N ARG A 301 -10.57 -12.87 33.17
CA ARG A 301 -11.31 -13.93 32.46
C ARG A 301 -12.14 -13.35 31.30
N GLN A 302 -12.86 -12.26 31.55
CA GLN A 302 -13.68 -11.62 30.53
C GLN A 302 -12.82 -11.12 29.33
N LYS A 303 -11.63 -10.60 29.57
CA LYS A 303 -10.68 -10.17 28.53
C LYS A 303 -10.23 -11.38 27.68
N ILE A 304 -9.87 -12.49 28.34
CA ILE A 304 -9.50 -13.75 27.65
C ILE A 304 -10.66 -14.29 26.82
N ASP A 305 -11.86 -14.41 27.41
CA ASP A 305 -13.06 -14.90 26.71
C ASP A 305 -13.38 -14.03 25.48
N SER A 306 -13.14 -12.72 25.55
CA SER A 306 -13.35 -11.80 24.44
C SER A 306 -12.35 -12.02 23.29
N LEU A 307 -11.09 -12.37 23.60
CA LEU A 307 -10.08 -12.73 22.60
C LEU A 307 -10.42 -14.06 21.92
N GLU A 308 -10.83 -15.06 22.70
CA GLU A 308 -11.24 -16.37 22.17
C GLU A 308 -12.49 -16.24 21.28
N LEU A 309 -13.47 -15.44 21.71
CA LEU A 309 -14.67 -15.17 20.92
C LEU A 309 -14.31 -14.47 19.59
N ARG A 310 -13.40 -13.50 19.62
CA ARG A 310 -12.90 -12.85 18.40
C ARG A 310 -12.25 -13.89 17.48
N LYS A 311 -11.31 -14.70 17.99
CA LYS A 311 -10.60 -15.71 17.20
C LYS A 311 -11.58 -16.71 16.58
N SER A 312 -12.50 -17.27 17.38
CA SER A 312 -13.48 -18.23 16.88
C SER A 312 -14.44 -17.63 15.85
N THR A 313 -14.87 -16.38 16.04
CA THR A 313 -15.76 -15.69 15.07
C THR A 313 -15.06 -15.46 13.73
N VAL A 314 -13.80 -14.99 13.78
CA VAL A 314 -13.04 -14.72 12.55
C VAL A 314 -12.68 -16.02 11.83
N MET A 315 -12.33 -17.09 12.56
CA MET A 315 -12.06 -18.40 11.97
C MET A 315 -13.29 -19.01 11.29
N ARG A 316 -14.44 -19.05 11.97
CA ARG A 316 -15.71 -19.52 11.39
C ARG A 316 -16.12 -18.71 10.16
N LEU A 317 -15.87 -17.40 10.19
CA LEU A 317 -16.12 -16.53 9.04
C LEU A 317 -15.20 -16.87 7.86
N ALA A 318 -13.93 -17.13 8.13
CA ALA A 318 -12.98 -17.54 7.07
C ALA A 318 -13.32 -18.91 6.49
N GLU A 319 -13.72 -19.87 7.32
CA GLU A 319 -14.21 -21.18 6.86
C GLU A 319 -15.42 -21.00 5.93
N TYR A 320 -16.39 -20.17 6.32
CA TYR A 320 -17.56 -19.86 5.49
C TYR A 320 -17.18 -19.21 4.16
N ILE A 321 -16.20 -18.29 4.17
CA ILE A 321 -15.69 -17.67 2.94
C ILE A 321 -15.06 -18.72 2.03
N VAL A 322 -14.22 -19.59 2.58
CA VAL A 322 -13.51 -20.61 1.80
C VAL A 322 -14.48 -21.62 1.18
N GLU A 323 -15.50 -22.07 1.92
CA GLU A 323 -16.53 -22.97 1.42
C GLU A 323 -17.37 -22.38 0.28
N ASN A 324 -17.65 -21.06 0.32
CA ASN A 324 -18.48 -20.41 -0.70
C ASN A 324 -17.68 -19.80 -1.85
N GLN A 325 -16.35 -19.74 -1.75
CA GLN A 325 -15.46 -19.11 -2.73
C GLN A 325 -14.41 -20.10 -3.29
N GLU A 326 -14.71 -21.39 -3.35
CA GLU A 326 -13.77 -22.39 -3.87
C GLU A 326 -13.25 -22.03 -5.27
N ASP A 327 -14.13 -21.55 -6.15
CA ASP A 327 -13.79 -21.13 -7.51
C ASP A 327 -12.79 -19.96 -7.52
N PHE A 328 -12.87 -19.05 -6.56
CA PHE A 328 -11.89 -17.97 -6.43
C PHE A 328 -10.49 -18.51 -6.13
N PHE A 329 -10.36 -19.47 -5.24
CA PHE A 329 -9.05 -20.03 -4.89
C PHE A 329 -8.42 -20.82 -6.05
N VAL A 330 -9.26 -21.40 -6.93
CA VAL A 330 -8.82 -22.15 -8.13
C VAL A 330 -8.57 -21.21 -9.32
N PHE A 331 -9.53 -20.34 -9.66
CA PHE A 331 -9.50 -19.51 -10.89
C PHE A 331 -9.10 -18.05 -10.64
N GLY A 332 -8.99 -17.60 -9.40
CA GLY A 332 -8.70 -16.21 -9.06
C GLY A 332 -9.93 -15.31 -9.10
N GLU A 333 -9.73 -14.04 -9.40
CA GLU A 333 -10.77 -12.99 -9.36
C GLU A 333 -11.97 -13.29 -10.26
N ILE A 334 -11.75 -14.05 -11.33
CA ILE A 334 -12.81 -14.47 -12.28
C ILE A 334 -13.81 -15.41 -11.60
N GLY A 335 -13.33 -16.28 -10.70
CA GLY A 335 -14.15 -17.22 -9.93
C GLY A 335 -14.85 -16.62 -8.72
N LEU A 336 -14.74 -15.28 -8.50
CA LEU A 336 -15.34 -14.65 -7.33
C LEU A 336 -16.87 -14.62 -7.44
N THR A 337 -17.55 -15.38 -6.56
CA THR A 337 -19.01 -15.41 -6.45
C THR A 337 -19.52 -14.28 -5.54
N PRO A 338 -20.68 -13.66 -5.83
CA PRO A 338 -21.27 -12.64 -4.96
C PRO A 338 -21.66 -13.25 -3.61
N MET A 339 -21.28 -12.60 -2.51
CA MET A 339 -21.62 -13.03 -1.17
C MET A 339 -22.05 -11.83 -0.34
N LEU A 340 -23.18 -11.92 0.35
CA LEU A 340 -23.71 -10.85 1.18
C LEU A 340 -23.37 -11.08 2.66
N ILE A 341 -23.13 -9.99 3.38
CA ILE A 341 -22.91 -10.02 4.85
C ILE A 341 -24.09 -10.65 5.56
N LYS A 342 -25.31 -10.43 5.06
CA LYS A 342 -26.54 -10.98 5.61
C LYS A 342 -26.58 -12.52 5.59
N ASP A 343 -26.12 -13.11 4.48
CA ASP A 343 -26.12 -14.56 4.29
C ASP A 343 -25.07 -15.22 5.20
N ALA A 344 -23.91 -14.63 5.31
CA ALA A 344 -22.89 -15.05 6.26
C ALA A 344 -23.36 -14.92 7.71
N ALA A 345 -24.06 -13.84 8.07
CA ALA A 345 -24.62 -13.65 9.39
C ALA A 345 -25.66 -14.71 9.75
N ALA A 346 -26.54 -15.05 8.80
CA ALA A 346 -27.54 -16.12 8.96
C ALA A 346 -26.88 -17.50 9.12
N ALA A 347 -25.88 -17.83 8.30
CA ALA A 347 -25.15 -19.10 8.36
C ALA A 347 -24.38 -19.26 9.67
N LEU A 348 -23.73 -18.20 10.14
CA LEU A 348 -22.96 -18.22 11.38
C LEU A 348 -23.83 -18.06 12.67
N GLY A 349 -25.10 -17.70 12.53
CA GLY A 349 -26.00 -17.44 13.64
C GLY A 349 -25.63 -16.21 14.47
N VAL A 350 -25.08 -15.16 13.85
CA VAL A 350 -24.66 -13.91 14.47
C VAL A 350 -25.33 -12.70 13.82
N ALA A 351 -25.27 -11.53 14.47
CA ALA A 351 -25.83 -10.32 13.89
C ALA A 351 -24.99 -9.83 12.70
N GLU A 352 -25.61 -9.21 11.68
CA GLU A 352 -24.92 -8.63 10.52
C GLU A 352 -23.84 -7.61 10.95
N SER A 353 -24.11 -6.82 11.99
CA SER A 353 -23.15 -5.89 12.58
C SER A 353 -21.89 -6.58 13.12
N THR A 354 -22.01 -7.81 13.62
CA THR A 354 -20.87 -8.61 14.10
C THR A 354 -20.01 -9.08 12.95
N VAL A 355 -20.61 -9.58 11.87
CA VAL A 355 -19.89 -9.96 10.64
C VAL A 355 -19.20 -8.73 10.03
N SER A 356 -19.91 -7.61 9.90
CA SER A 356 -19.35 -6.36 9.37
C SER A 356 -18.11 -5.88 10.14
N ARG A 357 -18.12 -6.03 11.48
CA ARG A 357 -16.94 -5.70 12.31
C ARG A 357 -15.84 -6.74 12.16
N ALA A 358 -16.19 -8.01 12.01
CA ALA A 358 -15.22 -9.10 11.85
C ALA A 358 -14.45 -9.05 10.54
N VAL A 359 -15.03 -8.54 9.44
CA VAL A 359 -14.36 -8.42 8.13
C VAL A 359 -13.46 -7.20 8.00
N ASN A 360 -13.65 -6.16 8.83
CA ASN A 360 -12.88 -4.93 8.73
C ASN A 360 -11.45 -5.13 9.29
N HIS A 361 -10.46 -4.57 8.61
CA HIS A 361 -9.05 -4.60 8.99
C HIS A 361 -8.50 -6.00 9.28
N LYS A 362 -8.97 -7.00 8.56
CA LYS A 362 -8.47 -8.37 8.63
C LYS A 362 -8.18 -8.91 7.26
N TYR A 363 -7.11 -9.69 7.18
CA TYR A 363 -6.55 -10.15 5.93
C TYR A 363 -6.39 -11.67 5.93
N LEU A 364 -6.64 -12.25 4.76
CA LEU A 364 -6.49 -13.66 4.46
C LEU A 364 -5.38 -13.81 3.44
N ALA A 365 -4.41 -14.66 3.72
CA ALA A 365 -3.39 -15.04 2.76
C ALA A 365 -3.70 -16.41 2.15
N CYS A 366 -3.58 -16.48 0.84
CA CYS A 366 -3.74 -17.71 0.06
C CYS A 366 -2.61 -17.81 -0.98
N PRO A 367 -2.46 -18.91 -1.72
CA PRO A 367 -1.42 -19.07 -2.75
C PRO A 367 -1.45 -18.01 -3.85
N ARG A 368 -2.57 -17.29 -4.02
CA ARG A 368 -2.74 -16.22 -5.00
C ARG A 368 -2.38 -14.82 -4.49
N GLY A 369 -2.17 -14.67 -3.18
CA GLY A 369 -1.85 -13.38 -2.56
C GLY A 369 -2.59 -13.12 -1.26
N VAL A 370 -2.48 -11.88 -0.77
CA VAL A 370 -3.12 -11.42 0.47
C VAL A 370 -4.34 -10.57 0.12
N PHE A 371 -5.50 -10.93 0.66
CA PHE A 371 -6.77 -10.26 0.40
C PHE A 371 -7.42 -9.83 1.71
N ALA A 372 -8.03 -8.64 1.73
CA ALA A 372 -8.87 -8.24 2.86
C ALA A 372 -10.11 -9.14 2.93
N LEU A 373 -10.56 -9.56 4.11
CA LEU A 373 -11.78 -10.36 4.24
C LEU A 373 -13.00 -9.65 3.63
N ARG A 374 -13.03 -8.32 3.67
CA ARG A 374 -14.09 -7.51 3.06
C ARG A 374 -14.17 -7.67 1.54
N TYR A 375 -13.08 -8.02 0.87
CA TYR A 375 -13.02 -8.22 -0.58
C TYR A 375 -13.99 -9.29 -1.07
N PHE A 376 -14.23 -10.33 -0.27
CA PHE A 376 -15.12 -11.44 -0.63
C PHE A 376 -16.61 -11.07 -0.51
N PHE A 377 -16.95 -9.99 0.18
CA PHE A 377 -18.33 -9.53 0.35
C PHE A 377 -18.67 -8.47 -0.70
N THR A 378 -19.02 -8.92 -1.89
CA THR A 378 -19.39 -8.08 -3.05
C THR A 378 -20.86 -8.29 -3.42
N GLN A 379 -21.50 -7.20 -3.86
CA GLN A 379 -22.87 -7.30 -4.38
C GLN A 379 -22.84 -7.96 -5.77
N ALA A 380 -23.87 -8.79 -6.03
CA ALA A 380 -24.13 -9.31 -7.37
C ALA A 380 -24.41 -8.14 -8.31
N VAL A 381 -23.76 -8.13 -9.47
CA VAL A 381 -24.20 -7.29 -10.58
C VAL A 381 -25.41 -8.00 -11.15
N ALA A 382 -26.56 -7.33 -11.19
CA ALA A 382 -27.78 -7.89 -11.75
C ALA A 382 -27.51 -8.32 -13.22
N ALA A 383 -27.42 -9.62 -13.43
CA ALA A 383 -27.59 -10.18 -14.77
C ALA A 383 -29.10 -10.11 -15.04
N ASP A 384 -29.52 -9.39 -16.07
CA ASP A 384 -30.90 -9.43 -16.57
C ASP A 384 -31.16 -10.83 -17.12
N GLY A 385 -31.62 -11.75 -16.27
CA GLY A 385 -31.99 -13.12 -16.64
C GLY A 385 -32.16 -13.95 -15.37
N ASP A 386 -33.26 -14.74 -15.35
CA ASP A 386 -33.71 -15.66 -14.28
C ASP A 386 -32.69 -16.77 -13.89
N GLY A 387 -31.39 -16.51 -13.93
CA GLY A 387 -30.34 -17.45 -13.55
C GLY A 387 -29.86 -17.17 -12.13
N GLU A 388 -29.85 -18.17 -11.27
CA GLU A 388 -29.40 -18.19 -9.87
C GLU A 388 -27.89 -17.88 -9.68
N GLY A 389 -27.17 -17.36 -10.67
CA GLY A 389 -25.73 -17.09 -10.62
C GLY A 389 -25.42 -15.64 -10.98
N GLY A 390 -25.59 -14.69 -10.04
CA GLY A 390 -25.08 -13.34 -10.19
C GLY A 390 -23.54 -13.34 -10.23
N VAL A 391 -22.95 -12.63 -11.21
CA VAL A 391 -21.48 -12.45 -11.28
C VAL A 391 -21.08 -11.28 -10.40
N SER A 392 -19.97 -11.40 -9.67
CA SER A 392 -19.50 -10.31 -8.82
C SER A 392 -18.95 -9.14 -9.65
N GLN A 393 -19.04 -7.92 -9.11
CA GLN A 393 -18.48 -6.73 -9.77
C GLN A 393 -16.97 -6.88 -10.02
N SER A 394 -16.25 -7.52 -9.13
CA SER A 394 -14.80 -7.75 -9.26
C SER A 394 -14.49 -8.76 -10.36
N ALA A 395 -15.28 -9.83 -10.47
CA ALA A 395 -15.13 -10.81 -11.55
C ALA A 395 -15.37 -10.17 -12.93
N VAL A 396 -16.38 -9.31 -13.07
CA VAL A 396 -16.61 -8.57 -14.31
C VAL A 396 -15.43 -7.67 -14.65
N LYS A 397 -14.87 -6.97 -13.69
CA LYS A 397 -13.68 -6.12 -13.89
C LYS A 397 -12.47 -6.94 -14.32
N ALA A 398 -12.24 -8.10 -13.70
CA ALA A 398 -11.15 -9.01 -14.06
C ALA A 398 -11.31 -9.54 -15.52
N VAL A 399 -12.52 -9.91 -15.92
CA VAL A 399 -12.79 -10.34 -17.31
C VAL A 399 -12.56 -9.20 -18.31
N ILE A 400 -12.98 -7.96 -17.98
CA ILE A 400 -12.72 -6.78 -18.83
C ILE A 400 -11.20 -6.57 -18.99
N THR A 401 -10.42 -6.65 -17.91
CA THR A 401 -8.95 -6.53 -17.96
C THR A 401 -8.35 -7.60 -18.87
N GLN A 402 -8.75 -8.85 -18.71
CA GLN A 402 -8.28 -9.97 -19.53
C GLN A 402 -8.61 -9.80 -21.02
N LEU A 403 -9.83 -9.35 -21.34
CA LEU A 403 -10.25 -9.08 -22.72
C LEU A 403 -9.44 -7.93 -23.35
N VAL A 404 -9.08 -6.93 -22.57
CA VAL A 404 -8.27 -5.79 -23.03
C VAL A 404 -6.79 -6.18 -23.19
N GLU A 405 -6.25 -7.00 -22.29
CA GLU A 405 -4.88 -7.51 -22.39
C GLU A 405 -4.68 -8.45 -23.59
N GLY A 406 -5.71 -9.20 -23.93
CA GLY A 406 -5.73 -10.10 -25.09
C GLY A 406 -6.11 -9.45 -26.43
N GLU A 407 -6.41 -8.13 -26.46
CA GLU A 407 -6.85 -7.45 -27.69
C GLU A 407 -5.70 -7.15 -28.68
N ASP A 408 -6.03 -7.10 -29.96
CA ASP A 408 -5.11 -6.62 -31.00
C ASP A 408 -4.93 -5.09 -30.85
N LYS A 409 -3.69 -4.65 -30.59
CA LYS A 409 -3.33 -3.22 -30.45
C LYS A 409 -3.77 -2.37 -31.64
N ASN A 410 -3.85 -2.95 -32.85
CA ASN A 410 -4.29 -2.24 -34.07
C ASN A 410 -5.83 -2.08 -34.13
N LYS A 411 -6.56 -2.95 -33.41
CA LYS A 411 -8.04 -2.95 -33.41
C LYS A 411 -8.58 -3.13 -32.00
N PRO A 412 -8.38 -2.15 -31.10
CA PRO A 412 -8.84 -2.27 -29.74
C PRO A 412 -10.36 -2.37 -29.65
N HIS A 413 -10.85 -3.15 -28.69
CA HIS A 413 -12.26 -3.40 -28.47
C HIS A 413 -12.99 -2.15 -27.99
N SER A 414 -14.10 -1.78 -28.67
CA SER A 414 -14.98 -0.72 -28.16
C SER A 414 -15.80 -1.21 -26.96
N ASP A 415 -16.34 -0.30 -26.15
CA ASP A 415 -17.20 -0.64 -25.01
C ASP A 415 -18.43 -1.47 -25.43
N GLU A 416 -18.90 -1.30 -26.67
CA GLU A 416 -19.97 -2.11 -27.26
C GLU A 416 -19.50 -3.52 -27.63
N THR A 417 -18.27 -3.63 -28.14
CA THR A 417 -17.65 -4.93 -28.43
C THR A 417 -17.39 -5.71 -27.16
N LEU A 418 -16.89 -5.04 -26.11
CA LEU A 418 -16.67 -5.63 -24.79
C LEU A 418 -18.00 -6.11 -24.18
N SER A 419 -19.07 -5.30 -24.23
CA SER A 419 -20.40 -5.73 -23.76
C SER A 419 -20.91 -6.98 -24.50
N ARG A 420 -20.68 -7.07 -25.82
CA ARG A 420 -21.06 -8.24 -26.61
C ARG A 420 -20.22 -9.49 -26.26
N LEU A 421 -18.91 -9.33 -26.03
CA LEU A 421 -18.04 -10.44 -25.62
C LEU A 421 -18.41 -10.95 -24.23
N LEU A 422 -18.69 -10.05 -23.29
CA LEU A 422 -19.18 -10.39 -21.96
C LEU A 422 -20.50 -11.17 -22.03
N LYS A 423 -21.42 -10.74 -22.89
CA LYS A 423 -22.68 -11.45 -23.12
C LYS A 423 -22.49 -12.87 -23.68
N GLN A 424 -21.49 -13.08 -24.54
CA GLN A 424 -21.12 -14.41 -25.02
C GLN A 424 -20.59 -15.33 -23.90
N GLN A 425 -20.00 -14.74 -22.89
CA GLN A 425 -19.55 -15.44 -21.68
C GLN A 425 -20.64 -15.59 -20.60
N GLY A 426 -21.89 -15.22 -20.91
CA GLY A 426 -23.02 -15.32 -19.98
C GLY A 426 -23.21 -14.13 -19.06
N ILE A 427 -22.46 -13.06 -19.26
CA ILE A 427 -22.49 -11.84 -18.42
C ILE A 427 -23.22 -10.73 -19.19
N ASP A 428 -24.52 -10.53 -18.94
CA ASP A 428 -25.31 -9.51 -19.65
C ASP A 428 -25.21 -8.15 -18.92
N ILE A 429 -24.34 -7.29 -19.43
CA ILE A 429 -24.08 -5.96 -18.85
C ILE A 429 -24.22 -4.88 -19.93
N ALA A 430 -24.92 -3.80 -19.58
CA ALA A 430 -25.12 -2.67 -20.46
C ALA A 430 -23.79 -1.95 -20.77
N ARG A 431 -23.63 -1.47 -22.02
CA ARG A 431 -22.46 -0.70 -22.49
C ARG A 431 -22.02 0.42 -21.53
N ARG A 432 -23.00 1.15 -20.93
CA ARG A 432 -22.69 2.23 -19.97
C ARG A 432 -22.00 1.72 -18.71
N THR A 433 -22.38 0.55 -18.23
CA THR A 433 -21.77 -0.10 -17.05
C THR A 433 -20.37 -0.60 -17.38
N VAL A 434 -20.16 -1.16 -18.58
CA VAL A 434 -18.84 -1.57 -19.08
C VAL A 434 -17.90 -0.35 -19.16
N ALA A 435 -18.37 0.78 -19.69
CA ALA A 435 -17.58 2.02 -19.73
C ALA A 435 -17.18 2.50 -18.32
N LYS A 436 -18.13 2.47 -17.37
CA LYS A 436 -17.86 2.82 -15.96
C LYS A 436 -16.83 1.91 -15.30
N TYR A 437 -16.91 0.59 -15.57
CA TYR A 437 -15.93 -0.36 -15.02
C TYR A 437 -14.55 -0.19 -15.64
N ARG A 438 -14.47 0.00 -16.96
CA ARG A 438 -13.23 0.29 -17.67
C ARG A 438 -12.55 1.56 -17.10
N GLU A 439 -13.32 2.64 -16.91
CA GLU A 439 -12.82 3.89 -16.31
C GLU A 439 -12.32 3.68 -14.87
N SER A 440 -13.04 2.89 -14.08
CA SER A 440 -12.60 2.54 -12.70
C SER A 440 -11.31 1.71 -12.65
N LEU A 441 -10.94 1.06 -13.75
CA LEU A 441 -9.69 0.34 -13.93
C LEU A 441 -8.58 1.20 -14.58
N ASN A 442 -8.83 2.49 -14.77
CA ASN A 442 -7.92 3.42 -15.47
C ASN A 442 -7.55 2.96 -16.89
N ILE A 443 -8.39 2.15 -17.54
CA ILE A 443 -8.20 1.70 -18.91
C ILE A 443 -8.74 2.77 -19.87
N PRO A 444 -7.91 3.37 -20.76
CA PRO A 444 -8.35 4.40 -21.69
C PRO A 444 -9.32 3.85 -22.72
N ASN A 445 -10.07 4.71 -23.40
CA ASN A 445 -11.04 4.28 -24.43
C ASN A 445 -10.34 3.68 -25.68
N ALA A 446 -11.10 2.98 -26.54
CA ALA A 446 -10.55 2.30 -27.71
C ALA A 446 -9.79 3.22 -28.68
N HIS A 447 -10.16 4.51 -28.76
CA HIS A 447 -9.47 5.49 -29.61
C HIS A 447 -8.10 5.88 -29.05
N GLN A 448 -7.97 5.95 -27.75
CA GLN A 448 -6.71 6.30 -27.06
C GLN A 448 -5.76 5.10 -26.93
N ARG A 449 -6.27 3.87 -27.04
CA ARG A 449 -5.47 2.64 -27.01
C ARG A 449 -4.88 2.25 -28.38
N ARG A 450 -5.29 2.93 -29.46
CA ARG A 450 -4.65 2.75 -30.77
C ARG A 450 -3.26 3.35 -30.75
N PRO A 451 -2.23 2.66 -31.30
CA PRO A 451 -0.87 3.16 -31.39
C PRO A 451 -0.73 4.40 -32.24
#